data_ae905d759e3fb1d2ffdf9621b3e449b8
#
_entry.id   ae905d759e3fb1d2ffdf9621b3e449b8
#
_cell.length_a   1.000
_cell.length_b   1.000
_cell.length_c   1.000
_cell.angle_alpha   90.00
_cell.angle_beta   90.00
_cell.angle_gamma   90.00
#
_symmetry.space_group_name_H-M   'P 1'
#
loop_
_entity.id
_entity.type
_entity.pdbx_description
1 polymer ?
#
loop_
_entity_poly.entity_id
_entity_poly.type
_entity_poly.pdbx_seq_one_letter_code
_entity_poly.pdbx_strand_id
1 'polypeptide(L)'
;MAKNREPIAKHAKALGISPATMGYYKKETTRNSNSQVRRKKSEYAMQLQEKQKVKFVYGVLEKQFRGYYERAERMPGKTGENLLIQLESRLDNVIYRLGYAATRREARQMVNHGHFTVNGRKVNIPSYQVKPGMVIAIKESSRSIERFKANLEANAYHVIPKWLDFDANNMVGKVVAVPAREDIDLPVEERLIVELYSK
;
A
#
# COMPACT_ATOMS: atom_id res chain seq x y z
N MET A 1 -12.07 5.44 14.06
CA MET A 1 -11.28 4.46 13.27
C MET A 1 -9.89 4.34 13.89
N ALA A 2 -9.44 3.13 14.22
CA ALA A 2 -8.10 2.93 14.78
C ALA A 2 -7.02 3.28 13.74
N LYS A 3 -6.06 4.11 14.13
CA LYS A 3 -4.97 4.59 13.27
C LYS A 3 -3.64 4.07 13.82
N ASN A 4 -2.78 3.57 12.94
CA ASN A 4 -1.39 3.31 13.28
C ASN A 4 -0.65 4.66 13.40
N ARG A 5 -0.19 5.01 14.61
CA ARG A 5 0.54 6.26 14.91
C ARG A 5 2.04 6.02 15.18
N GLU A 6 2.53 4.81 14.93
CA GLU A 6 3.93 4.47 15.16
C GLU A 6 4.90 5.35 14.34
N PRO A 7 6.08 5.68 14.88
CA PRO A 7 7.09 6.46 14.18
C PRO A 7 7.65 5.65 13.00
N ILE A 8 7.41 6.15 11.77
CA ILE A 8 7.65 5.42 10.53
C ILE A 8 9.11 5.03 10.36
N ALA A 9 10.03 5.99 10.50
CA ALA A 9 11.46 5.73 10.26
C ALA A 9 12.04 4.68 11.22
N LYS A 10 11.65 4.71 12.50
CA LYS A 10 12.11 3.75 13.50
C LYS A 10 11.56 2.35 13.20
N HIS A 11 10.28 2.27 12.87
CA HIS A 11 9.62 0.99 12.61
C HIS A 11 10.09 0.37 11.27
N ALA A 12 10.22 1.18 10.22
CA ALA A 12 10.77 0.74 8.94
C ALA A 12 12.18 0.17 9.10
N LYS A 13 13.06 0.86 9.86
CA LYS A 13 14.41 0.37 10.17
C LYS A 13 14.39 -0.96 10.93
N ALA A 14 13.50 -1.12 11.91
CA ALA A 14 13.37 -2.37 12.66
C ALA A 14 12.92 -3.55 11.77
N LEU A 15 12.10 -3.28 10.76
CA LEU A 15 11.61 -4.25 9.78
C LEU A 15 12.57 -4.47 8.61
N GLY A 16 13.64 -3.67 8.49
CA GLY A 16 14.57 -3.74 7.36
C GLY A 16 13.99 -3.20 6.04
N ILE A 17 13.04 -2.26 6.13
CA ILE A 17 12.41 -1.62 4.96
C ILE A 17 12.92 -0.19 4.84
N SER A 18 13.23 0.26 3.62
CA SER A 18 13.51 1.67 3.39
C SER A 18 12.24 2.51 3.59
N PRO A 19 12.29 3.63 4.34
CA PRO A 19 11.17 4.54 4.44
C PRO A 19 10.70 5.09 3.08
N ALA A 20 11.59 5.13 2.08
CA ALA A 20 11.29 5.56 0.72
C ALA A 20 10.20 4.71 0.05
N THR A 21 10.14 3.40 0.31
CA THR A 21 9.07 2.51 -0.23
C THR A 21 7.66 2.91 0.21
N MET A 22 7.56 3.75 1.24
CA MET A 22 6.29 4.29 1.76
C MET A 22 6.10 5.77 1.44
N GLY A 23 6.97 6.37 0.60
CA GLY A 23 6.93 7.79 0.24
C GLY A 23 7.53 8.74 1.28
N TYR A 24 8.38 8.25 2.19
CA TYR A 24 9.04 9.10 3.18
C TYR A 24 10.53 9.28 2.87
N TYR A 25 10.87 10.42 2.29
CA TYR A 25 12.23 10.82 1.96
C TYR A 25 12.83 11.67 3.08
N LYS A 26 13.31 11.06 4.15
CA LYS A 26 14.10 11.74 5.18
C LYS A 26 15.56 11.37 5.04
N LYS A 27 16.48 12.34 5.34
CA LYS A 27 17.91 12.08 5.46
C LYS A 27 18.14 10.89 6.41
N GLU A 28 18.89 9.91 5.93
CA GLU A 28 19.33 8.80 6.79
C GLU A 28 20.17 9.37 7.90
N THR A 29 19.76 9.14 9.12
CA THR A 29 20.57 9.48 10.30
C THR A 29 21.69 8.46 10.38
N THR A 30 22.93 8.91 10.17
CA THR A 30 24.18 8.14 10.34
C THR A 30 24.50 7.82 11.79
N ARG A 31 23.57 8.00 12.73
CA ARG A 31 23.77 7.49 14.09
C ARG A 31 24.05 6.01 13.99
N ASN A 32 25.33 5.66 14.20
CA ASN A 32 25.77 4.28 14.38
C ASN A 32 24.82 3.62 15.36
N SER A 33 23.92 2.80 14.86
CA SER A 33 23.30 1.80 15.70
C SER A 33 24.48 0.95 16.14
N ASN A 34 24.93 1.11 17.39
CA ASN A 34 25.82 0.15 18.00
C ASN A 34 25.37 -1.22 17.52
N SER A 35 26.28 -1.94 16.90
CA SER A 35 26.06 -3.25 16.36
C SER A 35 25.57 -4.15 17.50
N GLN A 36 24.26 -4.07 17.78
CA GLN A 36 23.65 -5.12 18.58
C GLN A 36 23.98 -6.39 17.82
N VAL A 37 24.80 -7.22 18.45
CA VAL A 37 25.13 -8.56 18.00
C VAL A 37 23.84 -9.14 17.46
N ARG A 38 23.77 -9.32 16.13
CA ARG A 38 22.55 -9.80 15.45
C ARG A 38 22.35 -11.23 15.92
N ARG A 39 21.56 -11.40 16.99
CA ARG A 39 21.16 -12.73 17.43
C ARG A 39 20.48 -13.42 16.25
N LYS A 40 20.85 -14.67 16.01
CA LYS A 40 20.21 -15.50 14.99
C LYS A 40 18.70 -15.50 15.27
N LYS A 41 17.92 -15.04 14.30
CA LYS A 41 16.46 -14.98 14.46
C LYS A 41 15.90 -16.40 14.41
N SER A 42 14.95 -16.70 15.28
CA SER A 42 14.18 -17.94 15.19
C SER A 42 13.29 -17.90 13.91
N GLU A 43 12.90 -19.06 13.43
CA GLU A 43 11.99 -19.19 12.30
C GLU A 43 10.69 -18.39 12.51
N TYR A 44 10.07 -18.55 13.68
CA TYR A 44 8.89 -17.78 14.06
C TYR A 44 9.13 -16.25 13.98
N ALA A 45 10.29 -15.78 14.43
CA ALA A 45 10.62 -14.35 14.37
C ALA A 45 10.75 -13.85 12.93
N MET A 46 11.25 -14.69 12.01
CA MET A 46 11.32 -14.35 10.57
C MET A 46 9.92 -14.30 9.97
N GLN A 47 9.09 -15.30 10.20
CA GLN A 47 7.70 -15.35 9.74
C GLN A 47 6.89 -14.14 10.24
N LEU A 48 7.04 -13.82 11.52
CA LEU A 48 6.38 -12.65 12.13
C LEU A 48 6.87 -11.35 11.50
N GLN A 49 8.17 -11.21 11.24
CA GLN A 49 8.75 -10.03 10.63
C GLN A 49 8.20 -9.80 9.22
N GLU A 50 8.11 -10.82 8.37
CA GLU A 50 7.57 -10.71 7.03
C GLU A 50 6.09 -10.27 7.06
N LYS A 51 5.29 -10.85 7.93
CA LYS A 51 3.91 -10.39 8.15
C LYS A 51 3.85 -8.92 8.56
N GLN A 52 4.69 -8.50 9.51
CA GLN A 52 4.71 -7.12 9.99
C GLN A 52 5.18 -6.14 8.89
N LYS A 53 6.10 -6.54 8.00
CA LYS A 53 6.50 -5.72 6.84
C LYS A 53 5.29 -5.37 5.98
N VAL A 54 4.56 -6.37 5.50
CA VAL A 54 3.38 -6.16 4.64
C VAL A 54 2.34 -5.33 5.35
N LYS A 55 1.98 -5.71 6.58
CA LYS A 55 1.00 -4.99 7.39
C LYS A 55 1.36 -3.52 7.58
N PHE A 56 2.63 -3.21 7.80
CA PHE A 56 3.11 -1.86 8.02
C PHE A 56 3.08 -1.01 6.75
N VAL A 57 3.55 -1.56 5.62
CA VAL A 57 3.58 -0.85 4.32
C VAL A 57 2.18 -0.45 3.86
N TYR A 58 1.22 -1.37 3.93
CA TYR A 58 -0.18 -1.08 3.56
C TYR A 58 -0.98 -0.42 4.68
N GLY A 59 -0.40 -0.28 5.88
CA GLY A 59 -1.05 0.36 7.03
C GLY A 59 -2.31 -0.36 7.49
N VAL A 60 -2.38 -1.67 7.38
CA VAL A 60 -3.52 -2.51 7.75
C VAL A 60 -3.36 -3.00 9.19
N LEU A 61 -4.45 -3.01 9.98
CA LEU A 61 -4.47 -3.55 11.33
C LEU A 61 -4.59 -5.07 11.32
N GLU A 62 -4.14 -5.73 12.40
CA GLU A 62 -4.05 -7.20 12.49
C GLU A 62 -5.36 -7.91 12.17
N LYS A 63 -6.47 -7.48 12.77
CA LYS A 63 -7.80 -8.08 12.52
C LYS A 63 -8.19 -8.02 11.04
N GLN A 64 -7.93 -6.88 10.39
CA GLN A 64 -8.24 -6.71 8.97
C GLN A 64 -7.28 -7.53 8.09
N PHE A 65 -6.00 -7.58 8.45
CA PHE A 65 -4.99 -8.35 7.71
C PHE A 65 -5.32 -9.84 7.73
N ARG A 66 -5.71 -10.38 8.89
CA ARG A 66 -6.19 -11.76 9.01
C ARG A 66 -7.39 -12.03 8.10
N GLY A 67 -8.37 -11.12 8.06
CA GLY A 67 -9.50 -11.26 7.15
C GLY A 67 -9.13 -11.20 5.66
N TYR A 68 -8.03 -10.51 5.27
CA TYR A 68 -7.47 -10.59 3.92
C TYR A 68 -6.84 -11.95 3.66
N TYR A 69 -6.10 -12.50 4.63
CA TYR A 69 -5.50 -13.82 4.53
C TYR A 69 -6.58 -14.91 4.36
N GLU A 70 -7.60 -14.93 5.20
CA GLU A 70 -8.70 -15.91 5.13
C GLU A 70 -9.46 -15.85 3.78
N ARG A 71 -9.58 -14.67 3.19
CA ARG A 71 -10.15 -14.55 1.84
C ARG A 71 -9.19 -15.02 0.76
N ALA A 72 -7.90 -14.73 0.89
CA ALA A 72 -6.88 -15.15 -0.07
C ALA A 72 -6.73 -16.67 -0.11
N GLU A 73 -6.88 -17.33 1.03
CA GLU A 73 -6.84 -18.79 1.16
C GLU A 73 -7.99 -19.49 0.41
N ARG A 74 -9.17 -18.84 0.36
CA ARG A 74 -10.34 -19.36 -0.37
C ARG A 74 -10.29 -19.11 -1.87
N MET A 75 -9.37 -18.25 -2.33
CA MET A 75 -9.23 -17.95 -3.75
C MET A 75 -8.38 -19.02 -4.45
N PRO A 76 -8.66 -19.34 -5.73
CA PRO A 76 -7.80 -20.24 -6.49
C PRO A 76 -6.41 -19.65 -6.69
N GLY A 77 -5.38 -20.51 -6.69
CA GLY A 77 -4.00 -20.09 -6.86
C GLY A 77 -3.19 -20.05 -5.55
N LYS A 78 -2.08 -19.32 -5.54
CA LYS A 78 -1.20 -19.23 -4.38
C LYS A 78 -1.73 -18.22 -3.37
N THR A 79 -1.99 -18.64 -2.15
CA THR A 79 -2.52 -17.82 -1.06
C THR A 79 -1.71 -16.54 -0.81
N GLY A 80 -0.37 -16.63 -0.84
CA GLY A 80 0.50 -15.49 -0.63
C GLY A 80 0.38 -14.43 -1.71
N GLU A 81 0.34 -14.84 -2.99
CA GLU A 81 0.13 -13.93 -4.12
C GLU A 81 -1.27 -13.30 -4.05
N ASN A 82 -2.31 -14.08 -3.79
CA ASN A 82 -3.68 -13.61 -3.64
C ASN A 82 -3.81 -12.57 -2.51
N LEU A 83 -3.10 -12.77 -1.40
CA LEU A 83 -3.05 -11.82 -0.29
C LEU A 83 -2.48 -10.46 -0.75
N LEU A 84 -1.36 -10.46 -1.47
CA LEU A 84 -0.74 -9.24 -1.97
C LEU A 84 -1.61 -8.56 -3.02
N ILE A 85 -2.24 -9.31 -3.93
CA ILE A 85 -3.19 -8.79 -4.92
C ILE A 85 -4.35 -8.06 -4.23
N GLN A 86 -4.92 -8.64 -3.19
CA GLN A 86 -6.00 -8.00 -2.44
C GLN A 86 -5.54 -6.72 -1.74
N LEU A 87 -4.30 -6.67 -1.24
CA LEU A 87 -3.75 -5.48 -0.61
C LEU A 87 -3.40 -4.38 -1.63
N GLU A 88 -2.91 -4.74 -2.80
CA GLU A 88 -2.66 -3.81 -3.90
C GLU A 88 -3.96 -3.25 -4.49
N SER A 89 -5.00 -4.06 -4.59
CA SER A 89 -6.31 -3.66 -5.14
C SER A 89 -7.13 -2.76 -4.21
N ARG A 90 -6.61 -2.34 -3.07
CA ARG A 90 -7.29 -1.40 -2.17
C ARG A 90 -7.30 0.01 -2.77
N LEU A 91 -8.42 0.71 -2.67
CA LEU A 91 -8.56 2.06 -3.21
C LEU A 91 -7.52 3.05 -2.66
N ASP A 92 -7.21 2.99 -1.36
CA ASP A 92 -6.18 3.84 -0.76
C ASP A 92 -4.78 3.59 -1.35
N ASN A 93 -4.45 2.33 -1.66
CA ASN A 93 -3.20 1.98 -2.31
C ASN A 93 -3.18 2.39 -3.79
N VAL A 94 -4.27 2.18 -4.51
CA VAL A 94 -4.39 2.57 -5.93
C VAL A 94 -4.21 4.08 -6.10
N ILE A 95 -4.81 4.89 -5.24
CA ILE A 95 -4.65 6.35 -5.24
C ILE A 95 -3.20 6.76 -4.99
N TYR A 96 -2.49 6.05 -4.11
CA TYR A 96 -1.06 6.24 -3.91
C TYR A 96 -0.26 5.85 -5.17
N ARG A 97 -0.56 4.71 -5.80
CA ARG A 97 0.11 4.23 -7.02
C ARG A 97 -0.12 5.14 -8.22
N LEU A 98 -1.28 5.78 -8.32
CA LEU A 98 -1.60 6.79 -9.34
C LEU A 98 -0.94 8.15 -9.08
N GLY A 99 -0.22 8.34 -7.97
CA GLY A 99 0.49 9.57 -7.67
C GLY A 99 -0.35 10.70 -7.08
N TYR A 100 -1.63 10.50 -6.78
CA TYR A 100 -2.49 11.52 -6.16
C TYR A 100 -2.07 11.90 -4.73
N ALA A 101 -1.31 11.04 -4.07
CA ALA A 101 -0.83 11.26 -2.72
C ALA A 101 0.65 10.87 -2.59
N ALA A 102 1.41 11.61 -1.81
CA ALA A 102 2.81 11.32 -1.54
C ALA A 102 3.01 10.06 -0.68
N THR A 103 2.01 9.68 0.11
CA THR A 103 2.06 8.50 1.00
C THR A 103 0.73 7.75 1.04
N ARG A 104 0.76 6.45 1.33
CA ARG A 104 -0.45 5.65 1.53
C ARG A 104 -1.34 6.16 2.69
N ARG A 105 -0.74 6.81 3.70
CA ARG A 105 -1.51 7.44 4.80
C ARG A 105 -2.29 8.65 4.32
N GLU A 106 -1.68 9.48 3.49
CA GLU A 106 -2.32 10.63 2.85
C GLU A 106 -3.44 10.17 1.90
N ALA A 107 -3.16 9.19 1.04
CA ALA A 107 -4.17 8.59 0.17
C ALA A 107 -5.39 8.11 0.95
N ARG A 108 -5.17 7.40 2.04
CA ARG A 108 -6.25 6.94 2.94
C ARG A 108 -7.06 8.08 3.51
N GLN A 109 -6.42 9.17 3.90
CA GLN A 109 -7.10 10.36 4.42
C GLN A 109 -7.96 11.02 3.33
N MET A 110 -7.42 11.17 2.13
CA MET A 110 -8.14 11.74 0.99
C MET A 110 -9.37 10.91 0.60
N VAL A 111 -9.25 9.56 0.62
CA VAL A 111 -10.40 8.68 0.40
C VAL A 111 -11.47 8.87 1.48
N ASN A 112 -11.07 8.86 2.76
CA ASN A 112 -12.01 9.04 3.87
C ASN A 112 -12.76 10.38 3.80
N HIS A 113 -12.10 11.42 3.29
CA HIS A 113 -12.73 12.73 3.07
C HIS A 113 -13.66 12.74 1.84
N GLY A 114 -13.65 11.65 1.03
CA GLY A 114 -14.56 11.47 -0.10
C GLY A 114 -14.24 12.34 -1.29
N HIS A 115 -12.94 12.55 -1.57
CA HIS A 115 -12.47 13.29 -2.73
C HIS A 115 -12.47 12.49 -4.03
N PHE A 116 -12.72 11.18 -3.97
CA PHE A 116 -12.66 10.28 -5.13
C PHE A 116 -14.00 9.67 -5.50
N THR A 117 -14.13 9.39 -6.78
CA THR A 117 -15.22 8.63 -7.37
C THR A 117 -14.67 7.38 -8.04
N VAL A 118 -15.45 6.30 -7.99
CA VAL A 118 -15.20 5.06 -8.75
C VAL A 118 -16.41 4.85 -9.65
N ASN A 119 -16.17 4.77 -10.96
CA ASN A 119 -17.23 4.71 -11.99
C ASN A 119 -18.31 5.80 -11.79
N GLY A 120 -17.87 7.04 -11.50
CA GLY A 120 -18.76 8.19 -11.27
C GLY A 120 -19.42 8.25 -9.88
N ARG A 121 -19.34 7.20 -9.06
CA ARG A 121 -19.94 7.16 -7.73
C ARG A 121 -18.91 7.50 -6.65
N LYS A 122 -19.26 8.40 -5.71
CA LYS A 122 -18.42 8.76 -4.57
C LYS A 122 -18.14 7.54 -3.69
N VAL A 123 -16.85 7.29 -3.41
CA VAL A 123 -16.40 6.24 -2.50
C VAL A 123 -15.52 6.84 -1.42
N ASN A 124 -15.86 6.60 -0.15
CA ASN A 124 -15.13 7.07 1.03
C ASN A 124 -14.58 5.93 1.89
N ILE A 125 -14.51 4.72 1.32
CA ILE A 125 -14.03 3.51 2.00
C ILE A 125 -12.62 3.17 1.47
N PRO A 126 -11.54 3.37 2.24
CA PRO A 126 -10.16 3.10 1.80
C PRO A 126 -9.90 1.64 1.44
N SER A 127 -10.61 0.71 2.09
CA SER A 127 -10.50 -0.73 1.84
C SER A 127 -11.35 -1.22 0.67
N TYR A 128 -12.01 -0.33 -0.06
CA TYR A 128 -12.76 -0.69 -1.26
C TYR A 128 -11.86 -1.41 -2.25
N GLN A 129 -12.31 -2.57 -2.75
CA GLN A 129 -11.54 -3.38 -3.70
C GLN A 129 -11.85 -2.93 -5.12
N VAL A 130 -10.85 -2.43 -5.82
CA VAL A 130 -10.98 -2.10 -7.23
C VAL A 130 -10.82 -3.35 -8.09
N LYS A 131 -11.49 -3.35 -9.24
CA LYS A 131 -11.46 -4.46 -10.21
C LYS A 131 -11.05 -3.92 -11.58
N PRO A 132 -10.55 -4.78 -12.49
CA PRO A 132 -10.30 -4.40 -13.87
C PRO A 132 -11.53 -3.74 -14.53
N GLY A 133 -11.29 -2.72 -15.33
CA GLY A 133 -12.33 -1.91 -15.97
C GLY A 133 -12.88 -0.75 -15.14
N MET A 134 -12.54 -0.66 -13.83
CA MET A 134 -12.98 0.47 -13.02
C MET A 134 -12.19 1.74 -13.33
N VAL A 135 -12.90 2.86 -13.33
CA VAL A 135 -12.36 4.21 -13.54
C VAL A 135 -12.40 4.97 -12.22
N ILE A 136 -11.26 5.52 -11.82
CA ILE A 136 -11.08 6.27 -10.58
C ILE A 136 -10.79 7.72 -10.94
N ALA A 137 -11.57 8.65 -10.45
CA ALA A 137 -11.41 10.06 -10.74
C ALA A 137 -11.53 10.92 -9.48
N ILE A 138 -10.92 12.10 -9.51
CA ILE A 138 -11.15 13.11 -8.48
C ILE A 138 -12.57 13.69 -8.69
N LYS A 139 -13.32 13.83 -7.61
CA LYS A 139 -14.62 14.49 -7.62
C LYS A 139 -14.47 15.93 -8.13
N GLU A 140 -15.38 16.40 -8.99
CA GLU A 140 -15.32 17.75 -9.58
C GLU A 140 -15.10 18.86 -8.56
N SER A 141 -15.87 18.86 -7.47
CA SER A 141 -15.73 19.84 -6.39
C SER A 141 -14.38 19.81 -5.67
N SER A 142 -13.55 18.79 -5.92
CA SER A 142 -12.22 18.63 -5.30
C SER A 142 -11.08 18.88 -6.28
N ARG A 143 -11.35 19.05 -7.57
CA ARG A 143 -10.31 19.29 -8.60
C ARG A 143 -9.56 20.62 -8.42
N SER A 144 -10.21 21.62 -7.82
CA SER A 144 -9.63 22.92 -7.54
C SER A 144 -8.64 22.93 -6.38
N ILE A 145 -8.55 21.85 -5.60
CA ILE A 145 -7.67 21.79 -4.43
C ILE A 145 -6.21 21.70 -4.90
N GLU A 146 -5.42 22.72 -4.60
CA GLU A 146 -4.00 22.83 -4.96
C GLU A 146 -3.16 21.61 -4.55
N ARG A 147 -3.53 20.98 -3.44
CA ARG A 147 -2.82 19.79 -2.93
C ARG A 147 -2.77 18.65 -3.95
N PHE A 148 -3.83 18.43 -4.73
CA PHE A 148 -3.83 17.40 -5.77
C PHE A 148 -2.88 17.74 -6.91
N LYS A 149 -2.85 18.99 -7.34
CA LYS A 149 -1.94 19.46 -8.40
C LYS A 149 -0.49 19.34 -7.94
N ALA A 150 -0.18 19.86 -6.76
CA ALA A 150 1.16 19.77 -6.18
C ALA A 150 1.64 18.31 -5.99
N ASN A 151 0.76 17.41 -5.57
CA ASN A 151 1.11 15.99 -5.45
C ASN A 151 1.36 15.34 -6.82
N LEU A 152 0.56 15.63 -7.83
CA LEU A 152 0.77 15.09 -9.19
C LEU A 152 2.05 15.61 -9.81
N GLU A 153 2.39 16.89 -9.65
CA GLU A 153 3.65 17.47 -10.08
C GLU A 153 4.85 16.84 -9.36
N ALA A 154 4.78 16.71 -8.03
CA ALA A 154 5.83 16.10 -7.22
C ALA A 154 6.04 14.62 -7.55
N ASN A 155 4.98 13.92 -7.95
CA ASN A 155 5.00 12.50 -8.29
C ASN A 155 5.05 12.23 -9.81
N ALA A 156 5.34 13.24 -10.65
CA ALA A 156 5.39 13.10 -12.11
C ALA A 156 6.39 12.01 -12.59
N TYR A 157 7.43 11.77 -11.80
CA TYR A 157 8.44 10.71 -12.06
C TYR A 157 8.09 9.36 -11.41
N HIS A 158 6.94 9.25 -10.76
CA HIS A 158 6.54 7.99 -10.13
C HIS A 158 6.16 6.98 -11.20
N VAL A 159 6.81 5.81 -11.16
CA VAL A 159 6.50 4.73 -12.11
C VAL A 159 5.13 4.15 -11.77
N ILE A 160 4.18 4.34 -12.67
CA ILE A 160 2.85 3.75 -12.56
C ILE A 160 2.94 2.27 -12.95
N PRO A 161 2.44 1.34 -12.12
CA PRO A 161 2.43 -0.08 -12.45
C PRO A 161 1.63 -0.38 -13.73
N LYS A 162 2.03 -1.42 -14.47
CA LYS A 162 1.42 -1.79 -15.77
C LYS A 162 -0.08 -2.11 -15.71
N TRP A 163 -0.59 -2.50 -14.54
CA TRP A 163 -2.00 -2.83 -14.32
C TRP A 163 -2.90 -1.58 -14.11
N LEU A 164 -2.28 -0.39 -14.03
CA LEU A 164 -2.97 0.91 -13.95
C LEU A 164 -2.62 1.75 -15.17
N ASP A 165 -3.60 2.49 -15.66
CA ASP A 165 -3.45 3.54 -16.66
C ASP A 165 -3.85 4.88 -16.05
N PHE A 166 -3.14 5.96 -16.39
CA PHE A 166 -3.36 7.25 -15.78
C PHE A 166 -3.31 8.39 -16.80
N ASP A 167 -4.42 9.09 -16.95
CA ASP A 167 -4.51 10.33 -17.70
C ASP A 167 -4.32 11.53 -16.76
N ALA A 168 -3.13 12.13 -16.82
CA ALA A 168 -2.78 13.27 -15.97
C ALA A 168 -3.60 14.52 -16.30
N ASN A 169 -3.98 14.73 -17.58
CA ASN A 169 -4.72 15.90 -18.02
C ASN A 169 -6.16 15.90 -17.45
N ASN A 170 -6.82 14.76 -17.50
CA ASN A 170 -8.17 14.59 -17.00
C ASN A 170 -8.21 14.20 -15.52
N MET A 171 -7.05 13.93 -14.90
CA MET A 171 -6.95 13.40 -13.53
C MET A 171 -7.81 12.15 -13.33
N VAL A 172 -7.68 11.19 -14.26
CA VAL A 172 -8.45 9.95 -14.28
C VAL A 172 -7.49 8.76 -14.33
N GLY A 173 -7.67 7.83 -13.40
CA GLY A 173 -6.97 6.55 -13.41
C GLY A 173 -7.91 5.43 -13.82
N LYS A 174 -7.41 4.44 -14.57
CA LYS A 174 -8.16 3.25 -14.98
C LYS A 174 -7.42 2.00 -14.51
N VAL A 175 -8.17 1.05 -14.00
CA VAL A 175 -7.65 -0.29 -13.68
C VAL A 175 -7.74 -1.15 -14.94
N VAL A 176 -6.60 -1.50 -15.52
CA VAL A 176 -6.51 -2.27 -16.77
C VAL A 176 -6.58 -3.77 -16.51
N ALA A 177 -5.82 -4.23 -15.51
CA ALA A 177 -5.70 -5.66 -15.20
C ALA A 177 -5.69 -5.91 -13.69
N VAL A 178 -5.66 -7.16 -13.29
CA VAL A 178 -5.36 -7.56 -11.90
C VAL A 178 -3.86 -7.38 -11.67
N PRO A 179 -3.41 -6.79 -10.54
CA PRO A 179 -1.98 -6.67 -10.26
C PRO A 179 -1.30 -8.04 -10.22
N ALA A 180 -0.17 -8.18 -10.91
CA ALA A 180 0.68 -9.38 -10.86
C ALA A 180 1.71 -9.24 -9.73
N ARG A 181 2.31 -10.37 -9.31
CA ARG A 181 3.37 -10.35 -8.28
C ARG A 181 4.56 -9.48 -8.69
N GLU A 182 4.88 -9.46 -9.98
CA GLU A 182 5.99 -8.69 -10.56
C GLU A 182 5.77 -7.17 -10.48
N ASP A 183 4.51 -6.73 -10.41
CA ASP A 183 4.15 -5.31 -10.28
C ASP A 183 4.30 -4.79 -8.85
N ILE A 184 4.61 -5.66 -7.90
CA ILE A 184 4.66 -5.34 -6.47
C ILE A 184 6.11 -5.18 -6.01
N ASP A 185 6.57 -3.93 -5.87
CA ASP A 185 7.96 -3.56 -5.52
C ASP A 185 8.33 -3.85 -4.04
N LEU A 186 7.59 -4.69 -3.37
CA LEU A 186 7.84 -5.00 -1.97
C LEU A 186 8.68 -6.28 -1.84
N PRO A 187 9.92 -6.21 -1.29
CA PRO A 187 10.73 -7.39 -1.03
C PRO A 187 10.20 -8.16 0.18
N VAL A 188 9.28 -9.07 -0.07
CA VAL A 188 8.58 -9.90 0.94
C VAL A 188 8.55 -11.35 0.49
N GLU A 189 8.77 -12.25 1.44
CA GLU A 189 8.58 -13.67 1.27
C GLU A 189 7.18 -14.10 1.75
N GLU A 190 6.23 -14.16 0.83
CA GLU A 190 4.81 -14.45 1.12
C GLU A 190 4.63 -15.83 1.75
N ARG A 191 5.50 -16.78 1.40
CA ARG A 191 5.49 -18.14 1.96
C ARG A 191 5.59 -18.15 3.46
N LEU A 192 6.48 -17.31 4.04
CA LEU A 192 6.64 -17.21 5.48
C LEU A 192 5.39 -16.67 6.18
N ILE A 193 4.62 -15.80 5.49
CA ILE A 193 3.34 -15.30 6.02
C ILE A 193 2.30 -16.43 6.04
N VAL A 194 2.23 -17.22 4.98
CA VAL A 194 1.32 -18.37 4.89
C VAL A 194 1.66 -19.38 5.97
N GLU A 195 2.94 -19.75 6.14
CA GLU A 195 3.40 -20.67 7.18
C GLU A 195 3.07 -20.18 8.61
N LEU A 196 3.11 -18.86 8.84
CA LEU A 196 2.75 -18.29 10.14
C LEU A 196 1.27 -18.49 10.49
N TYR A 197 0.38 -18.35 9.49
CA TYR A 197 -1.07 -18.45 9.71
C TYR A 197 -1.60 -19.89 9.60
N SER A 198 -0.86 -20.82 9.02
CA SER A 198 -1.22 -22.23 8.93
C SER A 198 -0.87 -23.04 10.18
N LYS A 199 -0.20 -22.42 11.15
CA LYS A 199 0.04 -22.95 12.50
C LYS A 199 -1.14 -22.60 13.40
#